data_431c2f32a5b8c66555d4a341d189f9d8
#
_entry.id   431c2f32a5b8c66555d4a341d189f9d8
#
_cell.length_a   1.000
_cell.length_b   1.000
_cell.length_c   1.000
_cell.angle_alpha   90.00
_cell.angle_beta   90.00
_cell.angle_gamma   90.00
#
_symmetry.space_group_name_H-M   'P 1'
#
loop_
_entity.id
_entity.type
_entity.pdbx_description
1 polymer ?
#
loop_
_entity_poly.entity_id
_entity_poly.type
_entity_poly.pdbx_seq_one_letter_code
_entity_poly.pdbx_strand_id
1 'polypeptide(L)'
;MNSVLVLKTVISTTNVENVANYLIKQRSKTIAICNANTLVRSYNNSIIQNKINSFDIKAPDGFPVAKSSKILYKNQQERVDGFNVFHKTIENGINEGLTHYFYGSSPKVVDPVSYTHLTLPTNPEV
;
A
#
# COMPACT_ATOMS: atom_id res chain seq x y z
N MET A 1 -5.63 -10.06 8.93
CA MET A 1 -4.81 -8.87 9.26
C MET A 1 -5.62 -7.98 10.18
N ASN A 2 -5.05 -7.56 11.29
CA ASN A 2 -5.74 -6.72 12.25
C ASN A 2 -5.91 -5.29 11.71
N SER A 3 -6.82 -4.54 12.32
CA SER A 3 -7.11 -3.17 11.90
C SER A 3 -7.56 -2.30 13.07
N VAL A 4 -7.46 -1.00 12.89
CA VAL A 4 -7.93 0.02 13.83
C VAL A 4 -8.71 1.10 13.08
N LEU A 5 -9.59 1.80 13.77
CA LEU A 5 -10.42 2.83 13.16
C LEU A 5 -9.78 4.21 13.35
N VAL A 6 -9.50 4.91 12.27
CA VAL A 6 -8.95 6.28 12.28
C VAL A 6 -9.80 7.13 11.35
N LEU A 7 -10.44 8.17 11.86
CA LEU A 7 -11.35 9.05 11.11
C LEU A 7 -12.35 8.24 10.26
N LYS A 8 -13.00 7.26 10.86
CA LYS A 8 -13.98 6.36 10.23
C LYS A 8 -13.41 5.48 9.11
N THR A 9 -12.10 5.44 8.92
CA THR A 9 -11.45 4.52 7.99
C THR A 9 -10.83 3.37 8.78
N VAL A 10 -11.05 2.15 8.30
CA VAL A 10 -10.50 0.94 8.93
C VAL A 10 -9.08 0.73 8.43
N ILE A 11 -8.12 1.22 9.19
CA ILE A 11 -6.69 1.16 8.83
C ILE A 11 -6.11 -0.17 9.29
N SER A 12 -5.41 -0.85 8.38
CA SER A 12 -4.75 -2.13 8.68
C SER A 12 -3.54 -1.91 9.59
N THR A 13 -3.41 -2.76 10.61
CA THR A 13 -2.20 -2.79 11.45
C THR A 13 -1.26 -3.83 10.89
N THR A 14 -0.21 -3.37 10.20
CA THR A 14 0.63 -4.24 9.41
C THR A 14 2.00 -3.59 9.18
N ASN A 15 2.83 -4.21 8.37
CA ASN A 15 4.10 -3.66 7.91
C ASN A 15 4.31 -3.97 6.43
N VAL A 16 5.35 -3.38 5.84
CA VAL A 16 5.65 -3.51 4.41
C VAL A 16 5.83 -4.97 4.00
N GLU A 17 6.57 -5.73 4.77
CA GLU A 17 6.83 -7.15 4.46
C GLU A 17 5.55 -7.98 4.45
N ASN A 18 4.71 -7.81 5.45
CA ASN A 18 3.45 -8.54 5.54
C ASN A 18 2.50 -8.17 4.40
N VAL A 19 2.43 -6.89 4.04
CA VAL A 19 1.59 -6.44 2.92
C VAL A 19 2.09 -7.04 1.61
N ALA A 20 3.39 -6.96 1.34
CA ALA A 20 3.97 -7.51 0.11
C ALA A 20 3.71 -9.01 0.01
N ASN A 21 3.96 -9.77 1.07
CA ASN A 21 3.73 -11.22 1.08
C ASN A 21 2.26 -11.56 0.92
N TYR A 22 1.37 -10.79 1.54
CA TYR A 22 -0.07 -10.99 1.39
C TYR A 22 -0.51 -10.81 -0.07
N LEU A 23 -0.05 -9.76 -0.73
CA LEU A 23 -0.39 -9.48 -2.13
C LEU A 23 0.15 -10.55 -3.08
N ILE A 24 1.31 -11.11 -2.78
CA ILE A 24 1.93 -12.16 -3.60
C ILE A 24 1.18 -13.49 -3.44
N LYS A 25 0.83 -13.86 -2.23
CA LYS A 25 0.24 -15.15 -1.91
C LYS A 25 -1.26 -15.22 -2.14
N GLN A 26 -1.96 -14.12 -1.94
CA GLN A 26 -3.41 -14.05 -2.10
C GLN A 26 -3.76 -13.53 -3.50
N ARG A 27 -4.77 -14.13 -4.12
CA ARG A 27 -5.23 -13.70 -5.45
C ARG A 27 -6.37 -12.71 -5.31
N SER A 28 -6.45 -11.78 -6.28
CA SER A 28 -7.55 -10.82 -6.39
C SER A 28 -7.73 -9.97 -5.13
N LYS A 29 -6.63 -9.52 -4.55
CA LYS A 29 -6.66 -8.65 -3.38
C LYS A 29 -6.29 -7.22 -3.75
N THR A 30 -6.83 -6.27 -3.00
CA THR A 30 -6.65 -4.85 -3.25
C THR A 30 -6.05 -4.16 -2.03
N ILE A 31 -5.23 -3.15 -2.32
CA ILE A 31 -4.64 -2.32 -1.28
C ILE A 31 -4.90 -0.85 -1.59
N ALA A 32 -5.32 -0.10 -0.58
CA ALA A 32 -5.37 1.35 -0.62
C ALA A 32 -4.24 1.91 0.25
N ILE A 33 -3.45 2.78 -0.33
CA ILE A 33 -2.39 3.48 0.40
C ILE A 33 -3.01 4.75 0.98
N CYS A 34 -3.17 4.80 2.30
CA CYS A 34 -3.94 5.83 2.99
C CYS A 34 -3.04 6.79 3.74
N ASN A 35 -2.89 8.00 3.22
CA ASN A 35 -2.23 9.11 3.92
C ASN A 35 -3.25 10.00 4.62
N ALA A 36 -2.78 11.07 5.29
CA ALA A 36 -3.65 11.97 6.02
C ALA A 36 -4.71 12.61 5.12
N ASN A 37 -4.35 13.01 3.90
CA ASN A 37 -5.30 13.59 2.95
C ASN A 37 -6.40 12.59 2.57
N THR A 38 -6.02 11.34 2.34
CA THR A 38 -6.97 10.25 2.06
C THR A 38 -7.97 10.10 3.19
N LEU A 39 -7.50 10.10 4.44
CA LEU A 39 -8.36 9.94 5.61
C LEU A 39 -9.32 11.11 5.79
N VAL A 40 -8.85 12.33 5.57
CA VAL A 40 -9.70 13.53 5.69
C VAL A 40 -10.78 13.53 4.61
N ARG A 41 -10.42 13.21 3.37
CA ARG A 41 -11.41 13.12 2.27
C ARG A 41 -12.43 12.02 2.53
N SER A 42 -11.99 10.90 3.03
CA SER A 42 -12.85 9.78 3.41
C SER A 42 -13.81 10.18 4.54
N TYR A 43 -13.32 10.88 5.55
CA TYR A 43 -14.13 11.34 6.66
C TYR A 43 -15.26 12.26 6.21
N ASN A 44 -14.98 13.13 5.25
CA ASN A 44 -15.93 14.15 4.78
C ASN A 44 -16.86 13.68 3.65
N ASN A 45 -16.69 12.47 3.14
CA ASN A 45 -17.47 11.96 2.02
C ASN A 45 -17.75 10.46 2.19
N SER A 46 -19.01 10.13 2.44
CA SER A 46 -19.41 8.74 2.71
C SER A 46 -19.19 7.80 1.53
N ILE A 47 -19.28 8.30 0.30
CA ILE A 47 -19.02 7.48 -0.90
C ILE A 47 -17.55 7.09 -0.96
N ILE A 48 -16.65 8.04 -0.76
CA ILE A 48 -15.22 7.79 -0.73
C ILE A 48 -14.87 6.86 0.44
N GLN A 49 -15.45 7.11 1.62
CA GLN A 49 -15.24 6.29 2.81
C GLN A 49 -15.62 4.83 2.56
N ASN A 50 -16.77 4.59 1.96
CA ASN A 50 -17.22 3.22 1.67
C ASN A 50 -16.31 2.53 0.66
N LYS A 51 -15.84 3.26 -0.36
CA LYS A 51 -14.91 2.71 -1.35
C LYS A 51 -13.57 2.33 -0.72
N ILE A 52 -13.01 3.20 0.10
CA ILE A 52 -11.73 2.93 0.76
C ILE A 52 -11.88 1.77 1.73
N ASN A 53 -12.95 1.74 2.53
CA ASN A 53 -13.18 0.65 3.47
C ASN A 53 -13.44 -0.69 2.79
N SER A 54 -13.79 -0.69 1.50
CA SER A 54 -13.98 -1.94 0.74
C SER A 54 -12.68 -2.58 0.27
N PHE A 55 -11.56 -1.88 0.32
CA PHE A 55 -10.26 -2.48 -0.01
C PHE A 55 -9.87 -3.51 1.04
N ASP A 56 -9.16 -4.55 0.62
CA ASP A 56 -8.73 -5.61 1.55
C ASP A 56 -7.71 -5.12 2.57
N ILE A 57 -6.79 -4.26 2.12
CA ILE A 57 -5.78 -3.66 2.99
C ILE A 57 -5.88 -2.14 2.86
N LYS A 58 -5.90 -1.44 3.99
CA LYS A 58 -5.80 0.02 4.06
C LYS A 58 -4.50 0.34 4.78
N ALA A 59 -3.43 0.54 4.01
CA ALA A 59 -2.08 0.72 4.54
C ALA A 59 -1.88 2.12 5.12
N PRO A 60 -1.35 2.24 6.35
CA PRO A 60 -1.09 3.54 6.97
C PRO A 60 0.15 4.19 6.37
N ASP A 61 -0.04 4.92 5.27
CA ASP A 61 1.03 5.65 4.61
C ASP A 61 1.19 7.03 5.25
N GLY A 62 2.42 7.38 5.50
CA GLY A 62 2.76 8.65 6.09
C GLY A 62 2.81 8.60 7.61
N PHE A 63 3.68 9.43 8.15
CA PHE A 63 3.96 9.47 9.58
C PHE A 63 2.72 9.81 10.42
N PRO A 64 1.87 10.80 10.05
CA PRO A 64 0.70 11.13 10.85
C PRO A 64 -0.28 9.97 11.03
N VAL A 65 -0.51 9.19 9.99
CA VAL A 65 -1.47 8.06 10.04
C VAL A 65 -0.93 6.95 10.93
N ALA A 66 0.32 6.56 10.74
CA ALA A 66 0.95 5.54 11.56
C ALA A 66 1.02 5.97 13.03
N LYS A 67 1.37 7.22 13.28
CA LYS A 67 1.46 7.78 14.63
C LYS A 67 0.10 7.85 15.31
N SER A 68 -0.96 8.17 14.57
CA SER A 68 -2.33 8.17 15.10
C SER A 68 -2.74 6.80 15.60
N SER A 69 -2.46 5.76 14.81
CA SER A 69 -2.71 4.39 15.21
C SER A 69 -1.94 4.02 16.48
N LYS A 70 -0.68 4.40 16.52
CA LYS A 70 0.21 4.13 17.67
C LYS A 70 -0.28 4.83 18.94
N ILE A 71 -0.67 6.10 18.85
CA ILE A 71 -1.11 6.89 20.00
C ILE A 71 -2.49 6.45 20.48
N LEU A 72 -3.45 6.29 19.56
CA LEU A 72 -4.83 6.00 19.90
C LEU A 72 -5.02 4.56 20.41
N TYR A 73 -4.27 3.62 19.87
CA TYR A 73 -4.46 2.20 20.14
C TYR A 73 -3.25 1.52 20.77
N LYS A 74 -2.20 2.29 21.10
CA LYS A 74 -0.98 1.80 21.76
C LYS A 74 -0.33 0.62 21.07
N ASN A 75 -0.39 0.58 19.72
CA ASN A 75 0.24 -0.46 18.93
C ASN A 75 1.62 -0.02 18.43
N GLN A 76 2.35 -0.93 17.81
CA GLN A 76 3.69 -0.69 17.28
C GLN A 76 3.68 -0.32 15.80
N GLN A 77 2.61 0.33 15.35
CA GLN A 77 2.44 0.63 13.94
C GLN A 77 3.51 1.59 13.43
N GLU A 78 4.22 1.16 12.40
CA GLU A 78 5.08 2.02 11.60
C GLU A 78 4.37 2.37 10.30
N ARG A 79 4.90 3.34 9.56
CA ARG A 79 4.27 3.72 8.30
C ARG A 79 4.50 2.63 7.25
N VAL A 80 3.48 2.39 6.44
CA VAL A 80 3.51 1.44 5.33
C VAL A 80 3.28 2.24 4.06
N ASP A 81 4.36 2.73 3.47
CA ASP A 81 4.30 3.63 2.32
C ASP A 81 4.23 2.88 0.99
N GLY A 82 3.61 3.53 0.01
CA GLY A 82 3.41 2.93 -1.31
C GLY A 82 4.71 2.58 -2.02
N PHE A 83 5.74 3.40 -1.89
CA PHE A 83 7.03 3.16 -2.52
C PHE A 83 7.64 1.84 -2.04
N ASN A 84 7.72 1.64 -0.73
CA ASN A 84 8.34 0.44 -0.16
C ASN A 84 7.47 -0.80 -0.39
N VAL A 85 6.15 -0.68 -0.34
CA VAL A 85 5.25 -1.80 -0.69
C VAL A 85 5.45 -2.20 -2.15
N PHE A 86 5.52 -1.24 -3.06
CA PHE A 86 5.75 -1.49 -4.47
C PHE A 86 7.08 -2.22 -4.70
N HIS A 87 8.15 -1.70 -4.15
CA HIS A 87 9.48 -2.30 -4.26
C HIS A 87 9.52 -3.72 -3.69
N LYS A 88 8.99 -3.89 -2.49
CA LYS A 88 9.03 -5.18 -1.81
C LYS A 88 8.20 -6.23 -2.52
N THR A 89 7.06 -5.82 -3.06
CA THR A 89 6.21 -6.74 -3.83
C THR A 89 6.91 -7.20 -5.10
N ILE A 90 7.55 -6.29 -5.82
CA ILE A 90 8.33 -6.65 -7.02
C ILE A 90 9.49 -7.56 -6.65
N GLU A 91 10.27 -7.18 -5.63
CA GLU A 91 11.45 -7.94 -5.20
C GLU A 91 11.06 -9.36 -4.78
N ASN A 92 10.09 -9.51 -3.90
CA ASN A 92 9.67 -10.81 -3.40
C ASN A 92 8.93 -11.63 -4.46
N GLY A 93 8.30 -10.97 -5.42
CA GLY A 93 7.56 -11.63 -6.50
C GLY A 93 8.45 -12.19 -7.61
N ILE A 94 9.73 -11.83 -7.67
CA ILE A 94 10.64 -12.31 -8.72
C ILE A 94 10.71 -13.83 -8.69
N ASN A 95 10.87 -14.42 -7.52
CA ASN A 95 10.98 -15.87 -7.36
C ASN A 95 9.66 -16.60 -7.63
N GLU A 96 8.55 -15.90 -7.58
CA GLU A 96 7.22 -16.44 -7.87
C GLU A 96 6.83 -16.28 -9.34
N GLY A 97 7.69 -15.68 -10.15
CA GLY A 97 7.43 -15.48 -11.57
C GLY A 97 6.29 -14.50 -11.85
N LEU A 98 6.06 -13.53 -10.97
CA LEU A 98 4.96 -12.59 -11.15
C LEU A 98 5.22 -11.63 -12.29
N THR A 99 4.15 -11.32 -13.03
CA THR A 99 4.15 -10.27 -14.04
C THR A 99 3.47 -9.03 -13.47
N HIS A 100 3.88 -7.86 -13.96
CA HIS A 100 3.40 -6.58 -13.44
C HIS A 100 2.79 -5.75 -14.57
N TYR A 101 1.66 -5.12 -14.26
CA TYR A 101 1.00 -4.20 -15.17
C TYR A 101 0.89 -2.83 -14.48
N PHE A 102 1.36 -1.79 -15.17
CA PHE A 102 1.34 -0.42 -14.66
C PHE A 102 0.28 0.38 -15.39
N TYR A 103 -0.59 1.02 -14.63
CA TYR A 103 -1.66 1.86 -15.14
C TYR A 103 -1.64 3.21 -14.45
N GLY A 104 -1.77 4.25 -15.22
CA GLY A 104 -1.86 5.62 -14.71
C GLY A 104 -1.12 6.59 -15.61
N SER A 105 -1.21 7.87 -15.31
CA SER A 105 -0.45 8.96 -15.93
C SER A 105 -0.18 8.77 -17.43
N SER A 106 0.97 9.27 -17.92
CA SER A 106 1.39 9.15 -19.32
C SER A 106 2.60 8.21 -19.43
N PRO A 107 2.91 7.70 -20.65
CA PRO A 107 4.13 6.91 -20.85
C PRO A 107 5.40 7.64 -20.41
N LYS A 108 5.41 8.97 -20.50
CA LYS A 108 6.56 9.77 -20.01
C LYS A 108 6.83 9.59 -18.52
N VAL A 109 5.81 9.25 -17.73
CA VAL A 109 5.94 9.05 -16.30
C VAL A 109 6.00 7.56 -15.97
N VAL A 110 5.12 6.75 -16.55
CA VAL A 110 4.98 5.33 -16.25
C VAL A 110 6.20 4.53 -16.71
N ASP A 111 6.66 4.76 -17.94
CA ASP A 111 7.78 3.98 -18.49
C ASP A 111 9.08 4.17 -17.71
N PRO A 112 9.51 5.41 -17.36
CA PRO A 112 10.69 5.59 -16.53
C PRO A 112 10.56 4.95 -15.15
N VAL A 113 9.39 5.02 -14.53
CA VAL A 113 9.14 4.39 -13.22
C VAL A 113 9.26 2.89 -13.34
N SER A 114 8.64 2.28 -14.33
CA SER A 114 8.74 0.84 -14.58
C SER A 114 10.19 0.41 -14.78
N TYR A 115 10.92 1.12 -15.62
CA TYR A 115 12.33 0.82 -15.88
C TYR A 115 13.16 0.92 -14.60
N THR A 116 13.01 2.01 -13.84
CA THR A 116 13.78 2.25 -12.63
C THR A 116 13.57 1.15 -11.60
N HIS A 117 12.33 0.71 -11.42
CA HIS A 117 11.98 -0.26 -10.38
C HIS A 117 12.20 -1.71 -10.81
N LEU A 118 11.98 -2.04 -12.07
CA LEU A 118 12.08 -3.42 -12.55
C LEU A 118 13.49 -3.83 -12.96
N THR A 119 14.37 -2.87 -13.23
CA THR A 119 15.75 -3.15 -13.64
C THR A 119 16.76 -3.03 -12.51
N LEU A 120 16.30 -3.20 -11.27
CA LEU A 120 17.21 -3.22 -10.12
C LEU A 120 18.21 -4.38 -10.23
N PRO A 121 19.39 -4.28 -9.54
CA PRO A 121 20.46 -5.28 -9.67
C PRO A 121 20.04 -6.72 -9.42
N THR A 122 18.98 -6.94 -8.66
CA THR A 122 18.46 -8.27 -8.36
C THR A 122 17.81 -8.96 -9.55
N ASN A 123 17.40 -8.19 -10.58
CA ASN A 123 16.78 -8.74 -11.78
C ASN A 123 16.97 -7.80 -12.97
N PRO A 124 18.17 -7.77 -13.55
CA PRO A 124 18.49 -6.87 -14.67
C PRO A 124 17.79 -7.23 -15.98
N GLU A 125 17.19 -8.39 -16.06
CA GLU A 125 16.51 -8.89 -17.28
C GLU A 125 15.11 -8.36 -17.46
N VAL A 126 14.56 -7.71 -16.49
CA VAL A 126 13.18 -7.23 -16.52
C VAL A 126 12.98 -5.95 -17.28
#